data_e4a554d8ea1c83f0269c5f7055da1bb2
#
_entry.id   e4a554d8ea1c83f0269c5f7055da1bb2
#
_cell.length_a   1.000
_cell.length_b   1.000
_cell.length_c   1.000
_cell.angle_alpha   90.00
_cell.angle_beta   90.00
_cell.angle_gamma   90.00
#
_symmetry.space_group_name_H-M   'P 1'
#
loop_
_entity.id
_entity.type
_entity.pdbx_description
1 polymer ?
#
loop_
_entity_poly.entity_id
_entity_poly.type
_entity_poly.pdbx_seq_one_letter_code
_entity_poly.pdbx_strand_id
1 'polypeptide(L)'
;MVKFQIQLNILYRRNFMKKKLCTMAVSLMVGLSLMACGGNAKQAETGKESEAGTTAAAEEKGSDSSEKAEDVKGSGEVVVYSPNSDSEIAAVVPLFEEKTGIKVIIQSMGTGDVLARLEAEKDNPQADVNWGAINMSFWMGQQDLYEKYVSPNDAKLPKEYQNPNGYFEYTKLSGSAALLLNKDVFKELGLDAEKFNSYEDLLEPKLKGHIAMGDPTNSSSAWAELTNMLLVKGKEPYDDAAWDWVAKFVDQLDGTILSSSSQIYKGTADGEYAVGVSYEDPCVSLLEDGAENLRVVYPSEGAVWLPAGVAIVKGAKNEENAKKFIDFLISEEGQEALKDTTIRPVMTSVENTSEFMPPFSKIKVAYEDIKLVAEKKEEWQNRWQELVKK
;
A
#
# COMPACT_ATOMS: atom_id res chain seq x y z
N MET A 1 -1.28 31.38 16.98
CA MET A 1 -1.32 31.05 15.55
C MET A 1 -1.76 29.61 15.29
N VAL A 2 -1.22 28.60 15.97
CA VAL A 2 -1.53 27.18 15.78
C VAL A 2 -3.04 26.82 15.98
N LYS A 3 -3.70 27.36 17.02
CA LYS A 3 -5.15 27.11 17.25
C LYS A 3 -6.07 27.66 16.14
N PHE A 4 -5.63 28.69 15.43
CA PHE A 4 -6.41 29.29 14.34
C PHE A 4 -6.32 28.45 13.06
N GLN A 5 -5.16 27.84 12.84
CA GLN A 5 -4.92 26.97 11.70
C GLN A 5 -5.74 25.65 11.82
N ILE A 6 -5.81 25.11 13.02
CA ILE A 6 -6.61 23.89 13.31
C ILE A 6 -8.11 24.15 13.10
N GLN A 7 -8.63 25.30 13.54
CA GLN A 7 -10.05 25.64 13.29
C GLN A 7 -10.36 25.90 11.83
N LEU A 8 -9.41 26.42 11.05
CA LEU A 8 -9.59 26.62 9.60
C LEU A 8 -9.65 25.28 8.86
N ASN A 9 -8.83 24.30 9.24
CA ASN A 9 -8.84 22.96 8.67
C ASN A 9 -10.13 22.20 8.98
N ILE A 10 -10.64 22.31 10.19
CA ILE A 10 -11.93 21.69 10.58
C ILE A 10 -13.11 22.31 9.80
N LEU A 11 -13.11 23.62 9.59
CA LEU A 11 -14.13 24.32 8.80
C LEU A 11 -14.04 23.98 7.31
N TYR A 12 -12.83 23.79 6.76
CA TYR A 12 -12.62 23.41 5.37
C TYR A 12 -13.11 21.97 5.11
N ARG A 13 -12.77 21.01 6.01
CA ARG A 13 -13.26 19.62 5.94
C ARG A 13 -14.79 19.53 6.05
N ARG A 14 -15.41 20.28 6.95
CA ARG A 14 -16.89 20.31 7.11
C ARG A 14 -17.62 20.86 5.89
N ASN A 15 -17.04 21.82 5.19
CA ASN A 15 -17.63 22.38 3.95
C ASN A 15 -17.41 21.48 2.74
N PHE A 16 -16.34 20.69 2.71
CA PHE A 16 -16.06 19.73 1.65
C PHE A 16 -17.04 18.55 1.69
N MET A 17 -17.35 18.02 2.90
CA MET A 17 -18.36 16.95 3.08
C MET A 17 -19.77 17.42 2.70
N LYS A 18 -20.14 18.65 3.03
CA LYS A 18 -21.46 19.20 2.61
C LYS A 18 -21.60 19.36 1.10
N LYS A 19 -20.51 19.65 0.38
CA LYS A 19 -20.52 19.72 -1.09
C LYS A 19 -20.68 18.35 -1.74
N LYS A 20 -20.06 17.27 -1.20
CA LYS A 20 -20.25 15.92 -1.71
C LYS A 20 -21.67 15.39 -1.52
N LEU A 21 -22.35 15.74 -0.43
CA LEU A 21 -23.76 15.35 -0.24
C LEU A 21 -24.73 16.05 -1.20
N CYS A 22 -24.45 17.31 -1.59
CA CYS A 22 -25.28 18.02 -2.57
C CYS A 22 -25.10 17.52 -4.00
N THR A 23 -23.92 17.00 -4.36
CA THR A 23 -23.64 16.51 -5.72
C THR A 23 -24.26 15.12 -5.96
N MET A 24 -24.43 14.29 -4.94
CA MET A 24 -25.11 12.99 -5.05
C MET A 24 -26.64 13.10 -5.22
N ALA A 25 -27.26 14.19 -4.76
CA ALA A 25 -28.71 14.38 -4.87
C ALA A 25 -29.18 14.87 -6.25
N VAL A 26 -28.27 15.37 -7.10
CA VAL A 26 -28.60 15.91 -8.44
C VAL A 26 -28.43 14.89 -9.57
N SER A 27 -27.72 13.78 -9.33
CA SER A 27 -27.45 12.76 -10.36
C SER A 27 -28.56 11.72 -10.54
N LEU A 28 -29.66 11.77 -9.78
CA LEU A 28 -30.74 10.77 -9.85
C LEU A 28 -31.98 11.20 -10.64
N MET A 29 -31.97 12.33 -11.34
CA MET A 29 -33.16 12.85 -12.04
C MET A 29 -33.01 13.12 -13.53
N VAL A 30 -32.00 12.58 -14.23
CA VAL A 30 -31.93 12.73 -15.71
C VAL A 30 -31.59 11.35 -16.31
N GLY A 31 -32.59 10.53 -16.44
CA GLY A 31 -32.44 9.21 -17.05
C GLY A 31 -33.77 8.62 -17.53
N LEU A 32 -34.56 9.39 -18.30
CA LEU A 32 -35.65 8.83 -19.15
C LEU A 32 -35.96 9.81 -20.24
N SER A 33 -35.50 9.53 -21.43
CA SER A 33 -36.24 9.70 -22.70
C SER A 33 -35.28 9.89 -23.89
N LEU A 34 -35.56 9.05 -24.83
CA LEU A 34 -35.49 9.18 -26.32
C LEU A 34 -34.60 8.16 -27.02
N MET A 35 -35.26 7.06 -27.34
CA MET A 35 -34.99 6.31 -28.56
C MET A 35 -35.63 7.06 -29.72
N ALA A 36 -34.90 7.29 -30.83
CA ALA A 36 -35.38 7.02 -32.18
C ALA A 36 -34.43 7.45 -33.29
N CYS A 37 -34.21 6.53 -34.27
CA CYS A 37 -33.94 6.68 -35.72
C CYS A 37 -32.67 7.46 -36.15
N GLY A 38 -31.65 6.88 -36.80
CA GLY A 38 -31.70 6.27 -38.12
C GLY A 38 -30.90 7.09 -39.14
N GLY A 39 -29.95 6.48 -39.89
CA GLY A 39 -29.59 6.95 -41.22
C GLY A 39 -28.11 7.33 -41.45
N ASN A 40 -27.35 6.45 -41.91
CA ASN A 40 -26.48 6.30 -43.08
C ASN A 40 -25.77 7.50 -43.76
N ALA A 41 -24.47 7.26 -44.02
CA ALA A 41 -23.75 7.47 -45.28
C ALA A 41 -22.69 8.58 -45.44
N LYS A 42 -21.51 8.08 -45.74
CA LYS A 42 -20.52 8.47 -46.80
C LYS A 42 -19.64 9.72 -46.69
N GLN A 43 -18.34 9.44 -46.55
CA GLN A 43 -17.24 9.58 -47.54
C GLN A 43 -16.94 10.98 -48.14
N ALA A 44 -15.69 11.40 -48.00
CA ALA A 44 -14.69 11.78 -49.04
C ALA A 44 -13.71 12.82 -48.44
N GLU A 45 -12.43 12.50 -48.31
CA GLU A 45 -11.30 12.68 -49.25
C GLU A 45 -10.83 14.10 -49.52
N THR A 46 -9.48 14.16 -49.49
CA THR A 46 -8.52 15.06 -50.17
C THR A 46 -8.12 16.31 -49.40
N GLY A 47 -6.85 16.68 -49.21
CA GLY A 47 -5.58 16.29 -49.79
C GLY A 47 -4.63 17.48 -49.73
N LYS A 48 -3.30 17.16 -49.70
CA LYS A 48 -2.13 17.94 -50.15
C LYS A 48 -1.54 19.02 -49.24
N GLU A 49 -0.31 18.74 -48.74
CA GLU A 49 1.04 19.06 -49.27
C GLU A 49 1.42 20.54 -49.32
N SER A 50 2.54 20.89 -48.69
CA SER A 50 3.88 21.20 -49.26
C SER A 50 4.75 21.80 -48.14
N GLU A 51 5.91 21.23 -47.88
CA GLU A 51 7.29 21.61 -48.33
C GLU A 51 7.66 23.07 -47.99
N ALA A 52 8.79 23.39 -47.48
CA ALA A 52 10.16 23.04 -47.47
C ALA A 52 10.93 24.11 -46.66
N GLY A 53 11.92 23.86 -45.98
CA GLY A 53 13.32 23.90 -46.27
C GLY A 53 14.03 25.10 -45.60
N THR A 54 15.07 25.00 -44.91
CA THR A 54 16.47 24.99 -45.29
C THR A 54 17.37 25.50 -44.12
N THR A 55 18.27 24.69 -43.68
CA THR A 55 19.67 24.83 -43.21
C THR A 55 20.27 26.20 -42.89
N ALA A 56 21.07 26.26 -41.80
CA ALA A 56 22.53 26.52 -41.73
C ALA A 56 22.99 26.62 -40.27
N ALA A 57 23.84 25.83 -39.85
CA ALA A 57 25.25 25.70 -39.56
C ALA A 57 25.90 26.74 -38.64
N ALA A 58 26.43 26.18 -37.53
CA ALA A 58 27.69 26.35 -36.83
C ALA A 58 28.13 27.75 -36.33
N GLU A 59 28.50 27.78 -35.02
CA GLU A 59 29.87 28.04 -34.58
C GLU A 59 30.02 27.83 -33.04
N GLU A 60 31.05 27.07 -32.71
CA GLU A 60 31.55 26.87 -31.34
C GLU A 60 32.13 28.16 -30.76
N LYS A 61 31.88 28.39 -29.45
CA LYS A 61 32.86 29.00 -28.56
C LYS A 61 32.68 28.47 -27.15
N GLY A 62 33.72 27.79 -26.66
CA GLY A 62 33.85 27.38 -25.27
C GLY A 62 33.94 28.55 -24.31
N SER A 63 33.38 28.37 -23.15
CA SER A 63 33.68 29.15 -21.95
C SER A 63 33.39 28.29 -20.72
N ASP A 64 34.44 27.98 -20.03
CA ASP A 64 34.54 27.41 -18.70
C ASP A 64 33.74 28.27 -17.71
N SER A 65 32.77 27.70 -17.04
CA SER A 65 32.21 28.26 -15.83
C SER A 65 31.60 27.12 -14.98
N SER A 66 32.12 26.99 -13.78
CA SER A 66 31.62 26.17 -12.67
C SER A 66 30.10 26.27 -12.54
N GLU A 67 29.38 25.27 -12.99
CA GLU A 67 27.94 25.16 -12.80
C GLU A 67 27.62 24.70 -11.37
N LYS A 68 26.97 25.61 -10.65
CA LYS A 68 26.04 25.23 -9.59
C LYS A 68 25.00 24.33 -10.23
N ALA A 69 24.75 23.19 -9.59
CA ALA A 69 23.64 22.32 -9.97
C ALA A 69 22.32 23.12 -9.90
N GLU A 70 21.88 23.65 -11.02
CA GLU A 70 20.50 24.10 -11.17
C GLU A 70 19.62 22.84 -11.28
N ASP A 71 18.62 22.78 -10.42
CA ASP A 71 17.53 21.79 -10.52
C ASP A 71 16.92 21.88 -11.93
N VAL A 72 17.29 20.95 -12.80
CA VAL A 72 16.68 20.83 -14.13
C VAL A 72 15.26 20.34 -13.91
N LYS A 73 14.28 21.24 -13.95
CA LYS A 73 12.87 20.86 -13.96
C LYS A 73 12.66 19.85 -15.07
N GLY A 74 12.25 18.62 -14.69
CA GLY A 74 11.85 17.59 -15.62
C GLY A 74 10.64 18.05 -16.43
N SER A 75 10.40 17.40 -17.53
CA SER A 75 9.17 17.60 -18.32
C SER A 75 8.59 16.23 -18.66
N GLY A 76 7.27 16.21 -18.94
CA GLY A 76 6.58 15.00 -19.31
C GLY A 76 5.85 14.33 -18.13
N GLU A 77 5.71 13.03 -18.20
CA GLU A 77 4.92 12.26 -17.26
C GLU A 77 5.65 10.98 -16.82
N VAL A 78 5.14 10.35 -15.77
CA VAL A 78 5.48 8.99 -15.35
C VAL A 78 4.18 8.23 -15.05
N VAL A 79 3.99 7.09 -15.67
CA VAL A 79 2.81 6.23 -15.48
C VAL A 79 3.12 5.18 -14.42
N VAL A 80 2.31 5.17 -13.37
CA VAL A 80 2.55 4.34 -12.17
C VAL A 80 1.37 3.40 -11.94
N TYR A 81 1.64 2.10 -11.88
CA TYR A 81 0.69 1.09 -11.39
C TYR A 81 0.88 0.92 -9.90
N SER A 82 -0.20 1.03 -9.12
CA SER A 82 -0.08 1.05 -7.67
C SER A 82 -1.30 0.45 -6.94
N PRO A 83 -1.06 -0.43 -5.94
CA PRO A 83 -2.06 -0.86 -4.98
C PRO A 83 -2.07 0.03 -3.70
N ASN A 84 -1.30 1.12 -3.67
CA ASN A 84 -1.17 1.97 -2.49
C ASN A 84 -2.47 2.70 -2.16
N SER A 85 -2.61 3.10 -0.89
CA SER A 85 -3.76 3.87 -0.41
C SER A 85 -3.78 5.28 -1.00
N ASP A 86 -4.99 5.86 -1.08
CA ASP A 86 -5.17 7.24 -1.54
C ASP A 86 -4.43 8.23 -0.63
N SER A 87 -4.32 7.94 0.67
CA SER A 87 -3.61 8.79 1.65
C SER A 87 -2.11 8.87 1.35
N GLU A 88 -1.47 7.74 1.04
CA GLU A 88 -0.05 7.69 0.66
C GLU A 88 0.20 8.45 -0.65
N ILE A 89 -0.60 8.16 -1.67
CA ILE A 89 -0.51 8.82 -2.97
C ILE A 89 -0.68 10.35 -2.82
N ALA A 90 -1.67 10.78 -2.04
CA ALA A 90 -1.94 12.20 -1.81
C ALA A 90 -0.86 12.90 -1.00
N ALA A 91 -0.13 12.19 -0.15
CA ALA A 91 0.98 12.77 0.61
C ALA A 91 2.23 13.00 -0.25
N VAL A 92 2.52 12.10 -1.18
CA VAL A 92 3.82 12.05 -1.88
C VAL A 92 3.76 12.67 -3.27
N VAL A 93 2.74 12.33 -4.06
CA VAL A 93 2.68 12.68 -5.48
C VAL A 93 2.67 14.20 -5.72
N PRO A 94 1.87 15.03 -5.02
CA PRO A 94 1.87 16.47 -5.25
C PRO A 94 3.22 17.13 -5.00
N LEU A 95 3.97 16.66 -3.99
CA LEU A 95 5.31 17.18 -3.68
C LEU A 95 6.30 16.84 -4.78
N PHE A 96 6.25 15.62 -5.30
CA PHE A 96 7.08 15.23 -6.45
C PHE A 96 6.79 16.09 -7.68
N GLU A 97 5.50 16.27 -8.02
CA GLU A 97 5.08 17.08 -9.16
C GLU A 97 5.49 18.55 -9.01
N GLU A 98 5.32 19.12 -7.82
CA GLU A 98 5.74 20.51 -7.52
C GLU A 98 7.26 20.69 -7.69
N LYS A 99 8.04 19.75 -7.16
CA LYS A 99 9.49 19.80 -7.16
C LYS A 99 10.08 19.60 -8.56
N THR A 100 9.54 18.63 -9.31
CA THR A 100 10.16 18.19 -10.56
C THR A 100 9.47 18.74 -11.81
N GLY A 101 8.20 19.14 -11.73
CA GLY A 101 7.36 19.47 -12.88
C GLY A 101 6.95 18.25 -13.71
N ILE A 102 7.27 17.02 -13.26
CA ILE A 102 6.88 15.77 -13.92
C ILE A 102 5.50 15.38 -13.41
N LYS A 103 4.55 15.10 -14.32
CA LYS A 103 3.22 14.66 -13.95
C LYS A 103 3.19 13.16 -13.64
N VAL A 104 2.54 12.78 -12.54
CA VAL A 104 2.36 11.37 -12.15
C VAL A 104 0.96 10.89 -12.55
N ILE A 105 0.90 9.86 -13.37
CA ILE A 105 -0.36 9.21 -13.80
C ILE A 105 -0.53 7.93 -13.02
N ILE A 106 -1.29 7.98 -11.93
CA ILE A 106 -1.57 6.81 -11.10
C ILE A 106 -2.69 5.97 -11.72
N GLN A 107 -2.45 4.67 -11.86
CA GLN A 107 -3.47 3.67 -12.13
C GLN A 107 -3.57 2.73 -10.92
N SER A 108 -4.58 2.98 -10.08
CA SER A 108 -4.82 2.21 -8.86
C SER A 108 -5.49 0.88 -9.18
N MET A 109 -4.89 -0.22 -8.71
CA MET A 109 -5.42 -1.57 -8.84
C MET A 109 -4.81 -2.50 -7.78
N GLY A 110 -5.45 -3.64 -7.54
CA GLY A 110 -4.92 -4.62 -6.58
C GLY A 110 -3.58 -5.21 -7.02
N THR A 111 -2.79 -5.69 -6.05
CA THR A 111 -1.45 -6.23 -6.31
C THR A 111 -1.46 -7.37 -7.35
N GLY A 112 -2.45 -8.26 -7.30
CA GLY A 112 -2.60 -9.34 -8.28
C GLY A 112 -2.89 -8.83 -9.68
N ASP A 113 -3.73 -7.79 -9.79
CA ASP A 113 -4.07 -7.16 -11.07
C ASP A 113 -2.87 -6.42 -11.67
N VAL A 114 -2.04 -5.76 -10.82
CA VAL A 114 -0.78 -5.14 -11.27
C VAL A 114 0.11 -6.17 -11.94
N LEU A 115 0.35 -7.33 -11.31
CA LEU A 115 1.19 -8.37 -11.90
C LEU A 115 0.63 -8.94 -13.18
N ALA A 116 -0.63 -9.32 -13.16
CA ALA A 116 -1.29 -9.89 -14.34
C ALA A 116 -1.21 -8.93 -15.53
N ARG A 117 -1.32 -7.63 -15.24
CA ARG A 117 -1.24 -6.58 -16.25
C ARG A 117 0.18 -6.37 -16.76
N LEU A 118 1.17 -6.32 -15.87
CA LEU A 118 2.58 -6.21 -16.27
C LEU A 118 3.02 -7.40 -17.14
N GLU A 119 2.61 -8.63 -16.80
CA GLU A 119 2.85 -9.82 -17.60
C GLU A 119 2.17 -9.73 -18.99
N ALA A 120 0.92 -9.29 -19.04
CA ALA A 120 0.20 -9.14 -20.30
C ALA A 120 0.79 -8.05 -21.21
N GLU A 121 1.40 -7.02 -20.63
CA GLU A 121 1.94 -5.86 -21.32
C GLU A 121 3.47 -5.94 -21.54
N LYS A 122 4.15 -7.03 -21.16
CA LYS A 122 5.61 -7.13 -21.15
C LYS A 122 6.32 -6.81 -22.47
N ASP A 123 5.66 -7.08 -23.60
CA ASP A 123 6.19 -6.77 -24.93
C ASP A 123 5.89 -5.33 -25.39
N ASN A 124 4.98 -4.63 -24.70
CA ASN A 124 4.63 -3.23 -24.93
C ASN A 124 4.15 -2.57 -23.65
N PRO A 125 5.04 -2.24 -22.71
CA PRO A 125 4.69 -1.71 -21.38
C PRO A 125 3.90 -0.42 -21.49
N GLN A 126 2.86 -0.30 -20.66
CA GLN A 126 2.03 0.88 -20.55
C GLN A 126 2.29 1.65 -19.25
N ALA A 127 2.98 1.03 -18.29
CA ALA A 127 3.47 1.68 -17.09
C ALA A 127 4.99 1.88 -17.15
N ASP A 128 5.46 2.89 -16.42
CA ASP A 128 6.88 3.14 -16.22
C ASP A 128 7.35 2.62 -14.86
N VAL A 129 6.45 2.63 -13.87
CA VAL A 129 6.74 2.25 -12.48
C VAL A 129 5.65 1.35 -11.93
N ASN A 130 6.06 0.32 -11.19
CA ASN A 130 5.22 -0.39 -10.25
C ASN A 130 5.59 0.08 -8.83
N TRP A 131 4.65 0.72 -8.13
CA TRP A 131 4.86 1.28 -6.79
C TRP A 131 3.88 0.71 -5.78
N GLY A 132 4.38 -0.10 -4.87
CA GLY A 132 3.62 -0.74 -3.80
C GLY A 132 3.73 -2.26 -3.85
N ALA A 133 2.83 -2.95 -3.22
CA ALA A 133 2.87 -4.34 -2.83
C ALA A 133 3.74 -4.58 -1.59
N ILE A 134 3.06 -5.10 -0.59
CA ILE A 134 3.66 -5.59 0.64
C ILE A 134 4.13 -7.00 0.34
N ASN A 135 5.23 -7.43 0.63
CA ASN A 135 5.69 -8.80 0.48
C ASN A 135 6.68 -9.02 -0.66
N MET A 136 7.92 -9.10 -0.23
CA MET A 136 9.08 -9.36 -1.07
C MET A 136 9.04 -10.68 -1.83
N SER A 137 8.37 -11.70 -1.28
CA SER A 137 8.21 -12.98 -1.98
C SER A 137 7.49 -12.83 -3.31
N PHE A 138 6.67 -11.79 -3.41
CA PHE A 138 5.96 -11.42 -4.62
C PHE A 138 6.88 -10.82 -5.68
N TRP A 139 7.86 -9.99 -5.26
CA TRP A 139 8.80 -9.31 -6.14
C TRP A 139 9.96 -10.18 -6.57
N MET A 140 10.41 -11.11 -5.72
CA MET A 140 11.60 -11.91 -5.96
C MET A 140 11.47 -12.88 -7.15
N GLY A 141 10.26 -13.33 -7.48
CA GLY A 141 10.00 -14.21 -8.63
C GLY A 141 9.74 -13.49 -9.96
N GLN A 142 9.70 -12.14 -9.95
CA GLN A 142 9.21 -11.33 -11.08
C GLN A 142 10.27 -10.37 -11.64
N GLN A 143 11.54 -10.65 -11.42
CA GLN A 143 12.65 -9.76 -11.82
C GLN A 143 12.69 -9.50 -13.35
N ASP A 144 12.18 -10.44 -14.14
CA ASP A 144 12.14 -10.32 -15.60
C ASP A 144 11.20 -9.20 -16.09
N LEU A 145 10.30 -8.72 -15.23
CA LEU A 145 9.38 -7.63 -15.53
C LEU A 145 9.97 -6.25 -15.25
N TYR A 146 11.17 -6.16 -14.64
CA TYR A 146 11.72 -4.91 -14.15
C TYR A 146 13.11 -4.62 -14.70
N GLU A 147 13.44 -3.33 -14.79
CA GLU A 147 14.79 -2.85 -15.08
C GLU A 147 15.64 -2.81 -13.79
N LYS A 148 16.95 -2.97 -13.98
CA LYS A 148 17.90 -2.79 -12.88
C LYS A 148 18.07 -1.33 -12.56
N TYR A 149 17.78 -0.99 -11.31
CA TYR A 149 18.03 0.35 -10.81
C TYR A 149 18.30 0.31 -9.30
N VAL A 150 19.30 1.07 -8.86
CA VAL A 150 19.58 1.36 -7.45
C VAL A 150 19.67 2.86 -7.30
N SER A 151 18.80 3.40 -6.48
CA SER A 151 18.75 4.84 -6.21
C SER A 151 20.02 5.34 -5.50
N PRO A 152 20.54 6.54 -5.81
CA PRO A 152 21.59 7.16 -5.02
C PRO A 152 21.22 7.39 -3.55
N ASN A 153 19.93 7.40 -3.23
CA ASN A 153 19.44 7.54 -1.86
C ASN A 153 19.40 6.22 -1.07
N ASP A 154 19.52 5.05 -1.74
CA ASP A 154 19.50 3.74 -1.10
C ASP A 154 20.49 3.63 0.07
N ALA A 155 21.71 4.12 -0.11
CA ALA A 155 22.75 4.10 0.92
C ALA A 155 22.41 4.90 2.20
N LYS A 156 21.36 5.73 2.19
CA LYS A 156 20.86 6.48 3.35
C LYS A 156 19.84 5.69 4.18
N LEU A 157 19.29 4.63 3.60
CA LEU A 157 18.34 3.77 4.30
C LEU A 157 19.06 2.87 5.32
N PRO A 158 18.37 2.42 6.38
CA PRO A 158 18.87 1.34 7.24
C PRO A 158 19.29 0.14 6.41
N LYS A 159 20.37 -0.52 6.81
CA LYS A 159 20.97 -1.61 6.02
C LYS A 159 19.98 -2.72 5.70
N GLU A 160 19.04 -3.00 6.60
CA GLU A 160 17.99 -4.00 6.46
C GLU A 160 16.97 -3.65 5.37
N TYR A 161 16.90 -2.38 5.01
CA TYR A 161 15.94 -1.83 4.05
C TYR A 161 16.60 -1.25 2.81
N GLN A 162 17.87 -1.57 2.57
CA GLN A 162 18.54 -1.25 1.31
C GLN A 162 18.11 -2.22 0.22
N ASN A 163 18.28 -1.80 -1.03
CA ASN A 163 17.93 -2.57 -2.23
C ASN A 163 18.53 -3.98 -2.17
N PRO A 164 17.71 -5.05 -2.18
CA PRO A 164 18.19 -6.39 -1.91
C PRO A 164 18.81 -7.09 -3.12
N ASN A 165 18.50 -6.64 -4.34
CA ASN A 165 18.87 -7.39 -5.56
C ASN A 165 19.12 -6.54 -6.81
N GLY A 166 19.09 -5.22 -6.71
CA GLY A 166 19.34 -4.30 -7.81
C GLY A 166 18.14 -4.00 -8.71
N TYR A 167 16.92 -4.45 -8.36
CA TYR A 167 15.71 -4.23 -9.17
C TYR A 167 14.66 -3.36 -8.52
N PHE A 168 14.57 -3.32 -7.19
CA PHE A 168 13.54 -2.56 -6.50
C PHE A 168 14.04 -1.96 -5.19
N GLU A 169 13.50 -0.81 -4.87
CA GLU A 169 13.72 -0.09 -3.62
C GLU A 169 12.58 -0.31 -2.65
N TYR A 170 12.87 -0.22 -1.37
CA TYR A 170 11.85 -0.16 -0.33
C TYR A 170 11.42 1.28 -0.09
N THR A 171 10.11 1.54 -0.04
CA THR A 171 9.57 2.90 0.11
C THR A 171 8.84 3.13 1.42
N LYS A 172 8.38 2.08 2.06
CA LYS A 172 7.62 2.14 3.32
C LYS A 172 7.67 0.83 4.06
N LEU A 173 7.26 0.85 5.32
CA LEU A 173 7.03 -0.33 6.15
C LEU A 173 5.54 -0.49 6.41
N SER A 174 5.04 -1.70 6.24
CA SER A 174 3.65 -2.05 6.53
C SER A 174 3.60 -3.04 7.68
N GLY A 175 2.93 -2.66 8.76
CA GLY A 175 2.70 -3.52 9.91
C GLY A 175 1.71 -4.62 9.55
N SER A 176 2.19 -5.86 9.45
CA SER A 176 1.40 -7.00 9.01
C SER A 176 0.62 -7.70 10.13
N ALA A 177 0.74 -7.22 11.36
CA ALA A 177 0.13 -7.84 12.53
C ALA A 177 -0.53 -6.79 13.42
N ALA A 178 -1.62 -6.19 12.95
CA ALA A 178 -2.47 -5.32 13.74
C ALA A 178 -3.81 -6.00 14.00
N LEU A 179 -4.14 -6.22 15.27
CA LEU A 179 -5.44 -6.75 15.67
C LEU A 179 -6.35 -5.56 15.98
N LEU A 180 -7.38 -5.38 15.19
CA LEU A 180 -8.39 -4.36 15.42
C LEU A 180 -9.48 -4.92 16.33
N LEU A 181 -9.71 -4.31 17.47
CA LEU A 181 -10.73 -4.71 18.43
C LEU A 181 -11.90 -3.74 18.40
N ASN A 182 -13.14 -4.27 18.46
CA ASN A 182 -14.33 -3.49 18.73
C ASN A 182 -14.70 -3.62 20.21
N LYS A 183 -14.50 -2.54 21.00
CA LYS A 183 -14.71 -2.52 22.47
C LYS A 183 -16.15 -2.76 22.85
N ASP A 184 -17.11 -2.36 22.02
CA ASP A 184 -18.54 -2.56 22.30
C ASP A 184 -18.92 -4.03 22.18
N VAL A 185 -18.45 -4.72 21.09
CA VAL A 185 -18.66 -6.16 20.93
C VAL A 185 -17.96 -6.95 22.04
N PHE A 186 -16.74 -6.56 22.45
CA PHE A 186 -16.06 -7.18 23.60
C PHE A 186 -16.91 -7.09 24.87
N LYS A 187 -17.49 -5.92 25.13
CA LYS A 187 -18.37 -5.71 26.28
C LYS A 187 -19.64 -6.56 26.22
N GLU A 188 -20.26 -6.71 25.04
CA GLU A 188 -21.44 -7.56 24.84
C GLU A 188 -21.12 -9.04 25.10
N LEU A 189 -19.90 -9.50 24.73
CA LEU A 189 -19.39 -10.83 25.02
C LEU A 189 -18.97 -11.00 26.51
N GLY A 190 -19.01 -9.94 27.30
CA GLY A 190 -18.53 -9.93 28.69
C GLY A 190 -17.02 -10.12 28.79
N LEU A 191 -16.28 -9.54 27.83
CA LEU A 191 -14.83 -9.50 27.75
C LEU A 191 -14.31 -8.07 27.96
N ASP A 192 -13.05 -7.96 28.32
CA ASP A 192 -12.35 -6.69 28.53
C ASP A 192 -11.31 -6.48 27.43
N ALA A 193 -11.62 -5.59 26.50
CA ALA A 193 -10.74 -5.30 25.37
C ALA A 193 -9.38 -4.72 25.79
N GLU A 194 -9.27 -4.09 26.97
CA GLU A 194 -8.01 -3.53 27.45
C GLU A 194 -7.02 -4.62 27.94
N LYS A 195 -7.51 -5.80 28.26
CA LYS A 195 -6.67 -6.97 28.64
C LYS A 195 -6.19 -7.78 27.45
N PHE A 196 -6.80 -7.60 26.30
CA PHE A 196 -6.41 -8.29 25.07
C PHE A 196 -5.13 -7.67 24.50
N ASN A 197 -4.05 -8.46 24.39
CA ASN A 197 -2.73 -7.96 23.96
C ASN A 197 -1.84 -8.98 23.21
N SER A 198 -2.37 -10.16 22.91
CA SER A 198 -1.59 -11.28 22.37
C SER A 198 -2.38 -12.07 21.31
N TYR A 199 -1.67 -12.84 20.50
CA TYR A 199 -2.31 -13.84 19.66
C TYR A 199 -2.99 -14.94 20.48
N GLU A 200 -2.46 -15.26 21.68
CA GLU A 200 -3.07 -16.26 22.52
C GLU A 200 -4.48 -15.88 22.96
N ASP A 201 -4.74 -14.60 23.12
CA ASP A 201 -6.07 -14.08 23.49
C ASP A 201 -7.13 -14.32 22.38
N LEU A 202 -6.71 -14.56 21.12
CA LEU A 202 -7.62 -14.98 20.05
C LEU A 202 -8.28 -16.34 20.31
N LEU A 203 -7.67 -17.17 21.16
CA LEU A 203 -8.20 -18.48 21.51
C LEU A 203 -9.21 -18.44 22.68
N GLU A 204 -9.60 -17.24 23.17
CA GLU A 204 -10.67 -17.08 24.16
C GLU A 204 -11.96 -17.68 23.62
N PRO A 205 -12.59 -18.66 24.28
CA PRO A 205 -13.77 -19.38 23.74
C PRO A 205 -14.94 -18.50 23.36
N LYS A 206 -15.12 -17.35 24.03
CA LYS A 206 -16.20 -16.40 23.72
C LYS A 206 -16.00 -15.64 22.41
N LEU A 207 -14.79 -15.64 21.88
CA LEU A 207 -14.49 -15.02 20.60
C LEU A 207 -14.75 -15.93 19.39
N LYS A 208 -15.11 -17.21 19.61
CA LYS A 208 -15.39 -18.14 18.50
C LYS A 208 -16.52 -17.61 17.62
N GLY A 209 -16.25 -17.49 16.31
CA GLY A 209 -17.16 -16.89 15.32
C GLY A 209 -17.27 -15.36 15.36
N HIS A 210 -16.53 -14.70 16.25
CA HIS A 210 -16.47 -13.23 16.34
C HIS A 210 -15.11 -12.65 15.90
N ILE A 211 -14.27 -13.46 15.25
CA ILE A 211 -12.99 -13.05 14.68
C ILE A 211 -13.07 -13.13 13.16
N ALA A 212 -12.62 -12.08 12.47
CA ALA A 212 -12.50 -12.08 11.02
C ALA A 212 -11.04 -12.03 10.59
N MET A 213 -10.69 -12.86 9.60
CA MET A 213 -9.39 -12.85 8.93
C MET A 213 -9.57 -12.99 7.41
N GLY A 214 -8.62 -12.53 6.62
CA GLY A 214 -8.57 -12.73 5.19
C GLY A 214 -8.08 -14.13 4.81
N ASP A 215 -8.34 -14.53 3.56
CA ASP A 215 -7.77 -15.76 3.01
C ASP A 215 -6.31 -15.50 2.56
N PRO A 216 -5.30 -16.16 3.17
CA PRO A 216 -3.89 -16.03 2.80
C PRO A 216 -3.56 -16.47 1.36
N THR A 217 -4.47 -17.17 0.69
CA THR A 217 -4.26 -17.57 -0.71
C THR A 217 -4.63 -16.46 -1.70
N ASN A 218 -5.49 -15.51 -1.28
CA ASN A 218 -6.02 -14.45 -2.13
C ASN A 218 -5.60 -13.04 -1.71
N SER A 219 -5.23 -12.87 -0.43
CA SER A 219 -4.88 -11.56 0.15
C SER A 219 -3.42 -11.54 0.61
N SER A 220 -2.66 -10.55 0.14
CA SER A 220 -1.26 -10.36 0.55
C SER A 220 -1.12 -9.95 2.02
N SER A 221 -2.06 -9.17 2.57
CA SER A 221 -2.08 -8.85 3.99
C SER A 221 -2.39 -10.09 4.83
N ALA A 222 -3.41 -10.87 4.46
CA ALA A 222 -3.72 -12.12 5.17
C ALA A 222 -2.56 -13.13 5.10
N TRP A 223 -1.83 -13.19 3.99
CA TRP A 223 -0.60 -13.96 3.90
C TRP A 223 0.44 -13.49 4.92
N ALA A 224 0.69 -12.18 5.00
CA ALA A 224 1.62 -11.59 5.95
C ALA A 224 1.20 -11.83 7.41
N GLU A 225 -0.10 -11.80 7.70
CA GLU A 225 -0.66 -12.13 9.02
C GLU A 225 -0.43 -13.60 9.40
N LEU A 226 -0.66 -14.53 8.44
CA LEU A 226 -0.38 -15.96 8.65
C LEU A 226 1.11 -16.18 8.90
N THR A 227 2.00 -15.61 8.10
CA THR A 227 3.45 -15.79 8.25
C THR A 227 3.97 -15.21 9.56
N ASN A 228 3.37 -14.09 10.03
CA ASN A 228 3.66 -13.56 11.35
C ASN A 228 3.24 -14.51 12.47
N MET A 229 2.06 -15.11 12.41
CA MET A 229 1.61 -16.12 13.37
C MET A 229 2.58 -17.33 13.39
N LEU A 230 2.96 -17.82 12.21
CA LEU A 230 3.91 -18.93 12.08
C LEU A 230 5.29 -18.58 12.63
N LEU A 231 5.72 -17.33 12.50
CA LEU A 231 7.00 -16.87 13.04
C LEU A 231 7.02 -16.87 14.57
N VAL A 232 5.91 -16.47 15.23
CA VAL A 232 5.93 -16.14 16.66
C VAL A 232 5.19 -17.13 17.56
N LYS A 233 4.41 -18.08 17.02
CA LYS A 233 3.59 -19.01 17.82
C LYS A 233 4.20 -20.40 17.99
N GLY A 234 5.33 -20.68 17.35
CA GLY A 234 6.08 -21.93 17.52
C GLY A 234 7.03 -21.90 18.73
N LYS A 235 7.68 -23.03 18.95
CA LYS A 235 8.86 -23.10 19.83
C LYS A 235 10.07 -22.53 19.12
N GLU A 236 10.15 -22.82 17.82
CA GLU A 236 11.06 -22.23 16.86
C GLU A 236 10.24 -21.59 15.74
N PRO A 237 10.78 -20.57 15.03
CA PRO A 237 10.09 -19.95 13.90
C PRO A 237 9.61 -20.99 12.87
N TYR A 238 8.35 -20.92 12.50
CA TYR A 238 7.72 -21.72 11.43
C TYR A 238 7.64 -23.22 11.67
N ASP A 239 7.81 -23.68 12.91
CA ASP A 239 7.75 -25.11 13.26
C ASP A 239 6.31 -25.67 13.27
N ASP A 240 6.18 -26.99 13.49
CA ASP A 240 4.86 -27.63 13.55
C ASP A 240 4.02 -27.15 14.75
N ALA A 241 4.63 -26.70 15.83
CA ALA A 241 3.90 -26.16 16.97
C ALA A 241 3.18 -24.84 16.62
N ALA A 242 3.77 -24.02 15.74
CA ALA A 242 3.10 -22.83 15.17
C ALA A 242 1.87 -23.23 14.36
N TRP A 243 1.97 -24.27 13.54
CA TRP A 243 0.84 -24.79 12.77
C TRP A 243 -0.26 -25.42 13.63
N ASP A 244 0.11 -26.08 14.73
CA ASP A 244 -0.85 -26.59 15.72
C ASP A 244 -1.64 -25.44 16.38
N TRP A 245 -0.97 -24.31 16.61
CA TRP A 245 -1.64 -23.10 17.09
C TRP A 245 -2.55 -22.50 16.02
N VAL A 246 -2.09 -22.38 14.76
CA VAL A 246 -2.88 -21.90 13.63
C VAL A 246 -4.12 -22.76 13.42
N ALA A 247 -4.02 -24.08 13.59
CA ALA A 247 -5.19 -24.97 13.48
C ALA A 247 -6.28 -24.64 14.53
N LYS A 248 -5.89 -24.33 15.78
CA LYS A 248 -6.83 -23.87 16.81
C LYS A 248 -7.43 -22.50 16.48
N PHE A 249 -6.62 -21.61 15.93
CA PHE A 249 -7.07 -20.30 15.49
C PHE A 249 -8.08 -20.40 14.34
N VAL A 250 -7.85 -21.28 13.36
CA VAL A 250 -8.81 -21.54 12.27
C VAL A 250 -10.14 -22.06 12.83
N ASP A 251 -10.12 -22.94 13.84
CA ASP A 251 -11.35 -23.37 14.52
C ASP A 251 -12.08 -22.19 15.21
N GLN A 252 -11.34 -21.23 15.76
CA GLN A 252 -11.91 -20.01 16.37
C GLN A 252 -12.59 -19.10 15.35
N LEU A 253 -12.12 -19.05 14.08
CA LEU A 253 -12.74 -18.26 13.02
C LEU A 253 -14.16 -18.75 12.71
N ASP A 254 -14.47 -20.02 12.96
CA ASP A 254 -15.79 -20.64 12.72
C ASP A 254 -16.32 -20.35 11.29
N GLY A 255 -15.42 -20.38 10.29
CA GLY A 255 -15.71 -20.12 8.89
C GLY A 255 -15.70 -18.63 8.48
N THR A 256 -15.40 -17.72 9.38
CA THR A 256 -15.32 -16.27 9.08
C THR A 256 -13.98 -15.92 8.42
N ILE A 257 -13.83 -16.33 7.16
CA ILE A 257 -12.67 -16.05 6.31
C ILE A 257 -13.14 -15.23 5.12
N LEU A 258 -12.63 -14.00 5.01
CA LEU A 258 -13.10 -12.99 4.08
C LEU A 258 -12.18 -12.87 2.87
N SER A 259 -12.74 -12.47 1.74
CA SER A 259 -11.98 -12.32 0.48
C SER A 259 -11.15 -11.04 0.41
N SER A 260 -11.45 -10.04 1.26
CA SER A 260 -10.86 -8.71 1.21
C SER A 260 -10.52 -8.19 2.59
N SER A 261 -9.32 -7.62 2.75
CA SER A 261 -8.92 -6.95 3.99
C SER A 261 -9.82 -5.78 4.36
N SER A 262 -10.41 -5.09 3.37
CA SER A 262 -11.35 -3.99 3.64
C SER A 262 -12.65 -4.46 4.30
N GLN A 263 -13.10 -5.67 4.05
CA GLN A 263 -14.26 -6.25 4.74
C GLN A 263 -13.95 -6.53 6.21
N ILE A 264 -12.69 -6.87 6.53
CA ILE A 264 -12.27 -7.20 7.90
C ILE A 264 -12.32 -5.95 8.78
N TYR A 265 -11.53 -4.91 8.45
CA TYR A 265 -11.45 -3.75 9.33
C TYR A 265 -12.75 -2.92 9.34
N LYS A 266 -13.50 -2.86 8.22
CA LYS A 266 -14.80 -2.18 8.17
C LYS A 266 -15.86 -2.96 8.97
N GLY A 267 -15.99 -4.28 8.76
CA GLY A 267 -16.93 -5.11 9.52
C GLY A 267 -16.62 -5.08 11.02
N THR A 268 -15.34 -5.06 11.41
CA THR A 268 -14.96 -4.86 12.81
C THR A 268 -15.37 -3.47 13.33
N ALA A 269 -15.16 -2.41 12.54
CA ALA A 269 -15.58 -1.07 12.91
C ALA A 269 -17.10 -0.96 13.06
N ASP A 270 -17.85 -1.61 12.20
CA ASP A 270 -19.31 -1.64 12.19
C ASP A 270 -19.91 -2.57 13.27
N GLY A 271 -19.07 -3.33 14.00
CA GLY A 271 -19.49 -4.23 15.08
C GLY A 271 -19.95 -5.61 14.64
N GLU A 272 -19.67 -6.00 13.41
CA GLU A 272 -19.93 -7.36 12.93
C GLU A 272 -19.00 -8.39 13.59
N TYR A 273 -17.76 -7.96 13.91
CA TYR A 273 -16.73 -8.79 14.54
C TYR A 273 -16.17 -8.11 15.79
N ALA A 274 -15.79 -8.92 16.78
CA ALA A 274 -15.07 -8.44 17.95
C ALA A 274 -13.60 -8.13 17.62
N VAL A 275 -12.99 -8.98 16.78
CA VAL A 275 -11.59 -8.85 16.37
C VAL A 275 -11.46 -8.97 14.85
N GLY A 276 -10.81 -8.01 14.23
CA GLY A 276 -10.32 -8.09 12.86
C GLY A 276 -8.82 -8.33 12.84
N VAL A 277 -8.37 -9.45 12.29
CA VAL A 277 -6.94 -9.69 12.01
C VAL A 277 -6.61 -8.96 10.74
N SER A 278 -5.83 -7.87 10.84
CA SER A 278 -5.61 -6.91 9.76
C SER A 278 -4.20 -6.30 9.85
N TYR A 279 -3.97 -5.26 9.09
CA TYR A 279 -2.69 -4.54 9.08
C TYR A 279 -2.86 -3.09 9.60
N GLU A 280 -1.75 -2.48 9.98
CA GLU A 280 -1.71 -1.25 10.77
C GLU A 280 -2.44 -0.07 10.13
N ASP A 281 -2.10 0.26 8.87
CA ASP A 281 -2.55 1.48 8.16
C ASP A 281 -4.07 1.73 8.23
N PRO A 282 -4.95 0.82 7.75
CA PRO A 282 -6.38 1.09 7.77
C PRO A 282 -6.97 1.07 9.19
N CYS A 283 -6.37 0.29 10.10
CA CYS A 283 -6.82 0.25 11.49
C CYS A 283 -6.54 1.57 12.21
N VAL A 284 -5.37 2.14 12.00
CA VAL A 284 -5.00 3.45 12.56
C VAL A 284 -5.83 4.56 11.91
N SER A 285 -6.05 4.51 10.59
CA SER A 285 -6.89 5.50 9.90
C SER A 285 -8.30 5.59 10.49
N LEU A 286 -8.90 4.47 10.89
CA LEU A 286 -10.21 4.47 11.56
C LEU A 286 -10.17 5.20 12.92
N LEU A 287 -9.08 5.05 13.69
CA LEU A 287 -8.91 5.76 14.95
C LEU A 287 -8.74 7.28 14.75
N GLU A 288 -7.97 7.67 13.73
CA GLU A 288 -7.78 9.08 13.34
C GLU A 288 -9.10 9.72 12.85
N ASP A 289 -9.95 8.94 12.20
CA ASP A 289 -11.29 9.36 11.79
C ASP A 289 -12.29 9.44 12.97
N GLY A 290 -11.85 9.11 14.18
CA GLY A 290 -12.61 9.28 15.42
C GLY A 290 -13.42 8.06 15.87
N ALA A 291 -13.03 6.85 15.47
CA ALA A 291 -13.67 5.62 15.95
C ALA A 291 -13.24 5.30 17.39
N GLU A 292 -13.89 5.93 18.38
CA GLU A 292 -13.59 5.79 19.82
C GLU A 292 -13.87 4.37 20.36
N ASN A 293 -14.75 3.61 19.71
CA ASN A 293 -15.07 2.21 20.07
C ASN A 293 -14.05 1.19 19.60
N LEU A 294 -13.02 1.61 18.89
CA LEU A 294 -11.98 0.73 18.38
C LEU A 294 -10.68 0.79 19.20
N ARG A 295 -9.88 -0.25 19.11
CA ARG A 295 -8.53 -0.33 19.65
C ARG A 295 -7.64 -1.14 18.72
N VAL A 296 -6.45 -0.65 18.42
CA VAL A 296 -5.41 -1.40 17.70
C VAL A 296 -4.47 -2.06 18.71
N VAL A 297 -4.19 -3.33 18.50
CA VAL A 297 -3.27 -4.12 19.33
C VAL A 297 -2.18 -4.73 18.45
N TYR A 298 -0.94 -4.54 18.88
CA TYR A 298 0.22 -5.23 18.33
C TYR A 298 0.52 -6.43 19.23
N PRO A 299 0.52 -7.66 18.68
CA PRO A 299 0.68 -8.86 19.50
C PRO A 299 1.96 -8.85 20.33
N SER A 300 1.85 -9.16 21.63
CA SER A 300 2.99 -9.17 22.55
C SER A 300 4.04 -10.25 22.22
N GLU A 301 3.67 -11.26 21.44
CA GLU A 301 4.60 -12.27 20.93
C GLU A 301 5.56 -11.68 19.89
N GLY A 302 5.11 -10.70 19.13
CA GLY A 302 5.88 -9.97 18.13
C GLY A 302 5.06 -9.64 16.90
N ALA A 303 5.32 -8.46 16.34
CA ALA A 303 4.70 -7.97 15.12
C ALA A 303 5.78 -7.69 14.05
N VAL A 304 5.48 -8.06 12.81
CA VAL A 304 6.36 -7.87 11.66
C VAL A 304 5.95 -6.61 10.91
N TRP A 305 6.93 -5.82 10.47
CA TRP A 305 6.75 -4.78 9.48
C TRP A 305 7.46 -5.21 8.20
N LEU A 306 6.67 -5.45 7.15
CA LEU A 306 7.18 -5.84 5.84
C LEU A 306 7.37 -4.60 4.97
N PRO A 307 8.53 -4.48 4.32
CA PRO A 307 8.76 -3.38 3.39
C PRO A 307 7.91 -3.56 2.12
N ALA A 308 7.39 -2.46 1.61
CA ALA A 308 6.77 -2.38 0.30
C ALA A 308 7.75 -1.77 -0.70
N GLY A 309 7.70 -2.26 -1.94
CA GLY A 309 8.69 -1.92 -2.94
C GLY A 309 8.22 -0.96 -4.02
N VAL A 310 9.18 -0.49 -4.80
CA VAL A 310 8.99 0.23 -6.05
C VAL A 310 10.03 -0.26 -7.06
N ALA A 311 9.65 -0.41 -8.32
CA ALA A 311 10.56 -0.81 -9.39
C ALA A 311 10.22 -0.11 -10.70
N ILE A 312 11.23 0.05 -11.57
CA ILE A 312 11.05 0.49 -12.95
C ILE A 312 10.56 -0.70 -13.78
N VAL A 313 9.49 -0.53 -14.52
CA VAL A 313 8.98 -1.56 -15.44
C VAL A 313 9.96 -1.70 -16.61
N LYS A 314 10.26 -2.94 -16.98
CA LYS A 314 11.17 -3.23 -18.10
C LYS A 314 10.64 -2.65 -19.40
N GLY A 315 11.47 -1.87 -20.09
CA GLY A 315 11.09 -1.19 -21.31
C GLY A 315 10.18 0.03 -21.08
N ALA A 316 10.18 0.61 -19.90
CA ALA A 316 9.47 1.84 -19.56
C ALA A 316 9.74 2.96 -20.57
N LYS A 317 8.68 3.66 -21.02
CA LYS A 317 8.79 4.75 -22.00
C LYS A 317 9.41 6.02 -21.41
N ASN A 318 9.21 6.23 -20.11
CA ASN A 318 9.67 7.41 -19.37
C ASN A 318 10.69 7.01 -18.28
N GLU A 319 11.68 6.18 -18.61
CA GLU A 319 12.64 5.58 -17.66
C GLU A 319 13.34 6.63 -16.80
N GLU A 320 13.80 7.77 -17.36
CA GLU A 320 14.45 8.83 -16.59
C GLU A 320 13.52 9.52 -15.60
N ASN A 321 12.23 9.67 -15.92
CA ASN A 321 11.24 10.17 -15.00
C ASN A 321 10.91 9.13 -13.92
N ALA A 322 10.90 7.84 -14.28
CA ALA A 322 10.74 6.74 -13.32
C ALA A 322 11.87 6.72 -12.29
N LYS A 323 13.13 6.90 -12.71
CA LYS A 323 14.28 7.02 -11.79
C LYS A 323 14.11 8.19 -10.82
N LYS A 324 13.76 9.37 -11.33
CA LYS A 324 13.51 10.55 -10.49
C LYS A 324 12.38 10.32 -9.49
N PHE A 325 11.33 9.60 -9.90
CA PHE A 325 10.22 9.27 -9.00
C PHE A 325 10.67 8.33 -7.88
N ILE A 326 11.41 7.28 -8.20
CA ILE A 326 11.98 6.35 -7.19
C ILE A 326 12.93 7.09 -6.25
N ASP A 327 13.85 7.92 -6.80
CA ASP A 327 14.78 8.70 -5.99
C ASP A 327 14.06 9.62 -5.00
N PHE A 328 12.95 10.23 -5.43
CA PHE A 328 12.13 11.06 -4.57
C PHE A 328 11.44 10.26 -3.47
N LEU A 329 10.84 9.11 -3.80
CA LEU A 329 10.13 8.26 -2.84
C LEU A 329 10.99 7.88 -1.63
N ILE A 330 12.29 7.64 -1.83
CA ILE A 330 13.23 7.26 -0.78
C ILE A 330 14.20 8.40 -0.40
N SER A 331 13.92 9.63 -0.81
CA SER A 331 14.61 10.81 -0.32
C SER A 331 14.09 11.18 1.08
N GLU A 332 14.88 11.99 1.81
CA GLU A 332 14.43 12.52 3.11
C GLU A 332 13.08 13.25 2.98
N GLU A 333 12.91 14.08 1.94
CA GLU A 333 11.68 14.82 1.70
C GLU A 333 10.48 13.91 1.39
N GLY A 334 10.67 12.90 0.54
CA GLY A 334 9.61 11.91 0.23
C GLY A 334 9.23 11.08 1.46
N GLN A 335 10.18 10.75 2.31
CA GLN A 335 9.94 10.02 3.55
C GLN A 335 9.30 10.91 4.64
N GLU A 336 9.73 12.17 4.76
CA GLU A 336 9.09 13.15 5.65
C GLU A 336 7.63 13.42 5.27
N ALA A 337 7.25 13.30 4.00
CA ALA A 337 5.87 13.42 3.56
C ALA A 337 4.95 12.35 4.17
N LEU A 338 5.49 11.20 4.56
CA LEU A 338 4.73 10.11 5.15
C LEU A 338 4.48 10.28 6.66
N LYS A 339 5.22 11.15 7.35
CA LYS A 339 5.15 11.26 8.82
C LYS A 339 3.77 11.63 9.37
N ASP A 340 3.01 12.43 8.63
CA ASP A 340 1.67 12.87 9.01
C ASP A 340 0.56 11.95 8.43
N THR A 341 0.93 10.76 7.99
CA THR A 341 0.04 9.71 7.49
C THR A 341 0.06 8.50 8.42
N THR A 342 -0.76 7.50 8.09
CA THR A 342 -0.75 6.17 8.75
C THR A 342 0.27 5.20 8.14
N ILE A 343 1.13 5.69 7.26
CA ILE A 343 2.18 4.91 6.60
C ILE A 343 3.51 5.10 7.33
N ARG A 344 4.17 4.00 7.71
CA ARG A 344 5.49 4.09 8.33
C ARG A 344 6.58 4.28 7.28
N PRO A 345 7.41 5.34 7.40
CA PRO A 345 8.56 5.53 6.55
C PRO A 345 9.55 4.37 6.65
N VAL A 346 10.19 4.01 5.53
CA VAL A 346 11.31 3.06 5.54
C VAL A 346 12.58 3.69 6.12
N MET A 347 12.70 5.01 6.02
CA MET A 347 13.74 5.79 6.71
C MET A 347 13.36 5.92 8.17
N THR A 348 13.80 4.97 9.00
CA THR A 348 13.37 4.82 10.41
C THR A 348 13.76 5.99 11.33
N SER A 349 14.55 6.95 10.85
CA SER A 349 14.80 8.23 11.53
C SER A 349 13.61 9.20 11.42
N VAL A 350 12.67 8.96 10.52
CA VAL A 350 11.43 9.73 10.37
C VAL A 350 10.33 8.98 11.12
N GLU A 351 9.84 9.58 12.21
CA GLU A 351 8.76 8.99 13.03
C GLU A 351 7.41 9.60 12.65
N ASN A 352 6.36 8.76 12.64
CA ASN A 352 4.99 9.23 12.45
C ASN A 352 4.52 10.09 13.62
N THR A 353 3.72 11.10 13.32
CA THR A 353 3.17 12.05 14.31
C THR A 353 1.86 11.57 14.94
N SER A 354 1.24 10.52 14.40
CA SER A 354 -0.01 9.95 14.91
C SER A 354 0.15 9.40 16.33
N GLU A 355 -0.73 9.83 17.24
CA GLU A 355 -0.78 9.31 18.61
C GLU A 355 -1.20 7.83 18.68
N PHE A 356 -1.85 7.32 17.62
CA PHE A 356 -2.29 5.94 17.49
C PHE A 356 -1.21 5.01 16.93
N MET A 357 -0.07 5.54 16.51
CA MET A 357 1.07 4.80 16.02
C MET A 357 2.22 4.84 17.03
N PRO A 358 2.31 3.88 17.96
CA PRO A 358 3.41 3.86 18.91
C PRO A 358 4.75 3.69 18.18
N PRO A 359 5.82 4.33 18.66
CA PRO A 359 7.14 4.15 18.08
C PRO A 359 7.61 2.70 18.20
N PHE A 360 8.47 2.24 17.30
CA PHE A 360 9.00 0.87 17.30
C PHE A 360 9.65 0.47 18.64
N SER A 361 10.20 1.41 19.39
CA SER A 361 10.75 1.16 20.73
C SER A 361 9.72 0.67 21.76
N LYS A 362 8.43 0.84 21.50
CA LYS A 362 7.31 0.38 22.36
C LYS A 362 6.63 -0.89 21.84
N ILE A 363 7.06 -1.41 20.72
CA ILE A 363 6.49 -2.59 20.07
C ILE A 363 7.55 -3.68 20.03
N LYS A 364 7.16 -4.94 20.31
CA LYS A 364 8.04 -6.07 20.06
C LYS A 364 8.10 -6.36 18.58
N VAL A 365 9.09 -5.81 17.88
CA VAL A 365 9.31 -6.06 16.47
C VAL A 365 9.87 -7.45 16.27
N ALA A 366 9.27 -8.23 15.38
CA ALA A 366 9.78 -9.50 14.89
C ALA A 366 10.25 -9.35 13.44
N TYR A 367 11.20 -10.17 13.03
CA TYR A 367 11.79 -10.11 11.69
C TYR A 367 11.55 -11.42 10.95
N GLU A 368 10.89 -11.32 9.81
CA GLU A 368 10.57 -12.46 8.94
C GLU A 368 11.78 -12.88 8.11
N ASP A 369 12.04 -14.19 8.00
CA ASP A 369 12.93 -14.71 6.95
C ASP A 369 12.19 -14.69 5.59
N ILE A 370 12.30 -13.55 4.90
CA ILE A 370 11.61 -13.26 3.65
C ILE A 370 11.90 -14.31 2.57
N LYS A 371 13.13 -14.83 2.52
CA LYS A 371 13.54 -15.83 1.54
C LYS A 371 12.86 -17.17 1.83
N LEU A 372 12.93 -17.63 3.07
CA LEU A 372 12.26 -18.86 3.49
C LEU A 372 10.76 -18.78 3.26
N VAL A 373 10.13 -17.67 3.65
CA VAL A 373 8.69 -17.44 3.47
C VAL A 373 8.30 -17.46 1.99
N ALA A 374 9.14 -16.90 1.10
CA ALA A 374 8.93 -16.96 -0.34
C ALA A 374 9.02 -18.39 -0.88
N GLU A 375 10.04 -19.15 -0.45
CA GLU A 375 10.24 -20.54 -0.87
C GLU A 375 9.11 -21.47 -0.39
N LYS A 376 8.53 -21.18 0.78
CA LYS A 376 7.49 -21.99 1.41
C LYS A 376 6.05 -21.58 1.07
N LYS A 377 5.87 -20.56 0.25
CA LYS A 377 4.55 -19.96 0.01
C LYS A 377 3.50 -20.98 -0.44
N GLU A 378 3.79 -21.74 -1.49
CA GLU A 378 2.85 -22.73 -2.03
C GLU A 378 2.53 -23.84 -1.02
N GLU A 379 3.55 -24.37 -0.35
CA GLU A 379 3.40 -25.40 0.69
C GLU A 379 2.50 -24.91 1.83
N TRP A 380 2.75 -23.68 2.34
CA TRP A 380 2.00 -23.15 3.47
C TRP A 380 0.58 -22.71 3.08
N GLN A 381 0.37 -22.19 1.88
CA GLN A 381 -0.98 -21.91 1.38
C GLN A 381 -1.81 -23.19 1.23
N ASN A 382 -1.22 -24.28 0.75
CA ASN A 382 -1.88 -25.59 0.67
C ASN A 382 -2.23 -26.11 2.09
N ARG A 383 -1.29 -26.00 3.05
CA ARG A 383 -1.54 -26.41 4.45
C ARG A 383 -2.65 -25.59 5.10
N TRP A 384 -2.70 -24.29 4.86
CA TRP A 384 -3.82 -23.43 5.29
C TRP A 384 -5.15 -23.91 4.73
N GLN A 385 -5.22 -24.17 3.42
CA GLN A 385 -6.45 -24.64 2.77
C GLN A 385 -6.92 -25.98 3.32
N GLU A 386 -6.02 -26.86 3.72
CA GLU A 386 -6.38 -28.14 4.37
C GLU A 386 -6.99 -27.94 5.76
N LEU A 387 -6.54 -26.94 6.51
CA LEU A 387 -7.12 -26.59 7.81
C LEU A 387 -8.52 -26.01 7.68
N VAL A 388 -8.74 -25.14 6.70
CA VAL A 388 -10.02 -24.46 6.47
C VAL A 388 -11.11 -25.40 5.94
N LYS A 389 -10.73 -26.49 5.25
CA LYS A 389 -11.70 -27.47 4.70
C LYS A 389 -12.25 -28.44 5.75
N LYS A 390 -11.67 -28.48 6.94
CA LYS A 390 -12.11 -29.36 8.05
C LYS A 390 -13.24 -28.74 8.82
#